data_c602e885d044cc05f5af66c192ed7435
#
_entry.id   c602e885d044cc05f5af66c192ed7435
#
_cell.length_a   1.000
_cell.length_b   1.000
_cell.length_c   1.000
_cell.angle_alpha   90.00
_cell.angle_beta   90.00
_cell.angle_gamma   90.00
#
_symmetry.space_group_name_H-M   'P 1'
#
loop_
_entity.id
_entity.type
_entity.pdbx_description
1 polymer ?
#
loop_
_entity_poly.entity_id
_entity_poly.type
_entity_poly.pdbx_seq_one_letter_code
_entity_poly.pdbx_strand_id
1 'polypeptide(L)'
;VLDQILNYGKELNIIATDDSHFHIDDAFGGWVMVKSEINCQDALLEALKNGHYYSSQGPNFKNIKIQNGRLEVLCSPVEKIIVSGYGSASIYRHKTSMESAVFNLGLLPQEKWLRVTIIDNKGKKAWTNPIYDY
;
A
#
# COMPACT_ATOMS: atom_id res chain seq x y z
N VAL A 1 -7.52 11.54 -7.03
CA VAL A 1 -6.68 11.62 -8.26
C VAL A 1 -6.13 10.26 -8.65
N LEU A 2 -5.37 9.54 -7.78
CA LEU A 2 -4.76 8.24 -8.13
C LEU A 2 -5.80 7.24 -8.65
N ASP A 3 -6.85 6.98 -7.89
CA ASP A 3 -7.89 6.00 -8.26
C ASP A 3 -8.59 6.34 -9.58
N GLN A 4 -8.72 7.63 -9.90
CA GLN A 4 -9.24 8.07 -11.20
C GLN A 4 -8.31 7.68 -12.35
N ILE A 5 -7.00 7.86 -12.18
CA ILE A 5 -5.99 7.49 -13.18
C ILE A 5 -5.99 5.97 -13.41
N LEU A 6 -6.05 5.19 -12.33
CA LEU A 6 -6.15 3.73 -12.38
C LEU A 6 -7.44 3.28 -13.08
N ASN A 7 -8.56 3.97 -12.84
CA ASN A 7 -9.84 3.68 -13.49
C ASN A 7 -9.82 3.94 -15.00
N TYR A 8 -8.94 4.82 -15.49
CA TYR A 8 -8.68 5.00 -16.93
C TYR A 8 -7.77 3.93 -17.53
N GLY A 9 -7.39 2.89 -16.76
CA GLY A 9 -6.54 1.79 -17.22
C GLY A 9 -5.06 2.16 -17.35
N LYS A 10 -4.60 3.21 -16.67
CA LYS A 10 -3.18 3.52 -16.59
C LYS A 10 -2.54 2.73 -15.44
N GLU A 11 -1.55 1.93 -15.76
CA GLU A 11 -0.72 1.23 -14.78
C GLU A 11 0.38 2.17 -14.30
N LEU A 12 0.45 2.39 -12.99
CA LEU A 12 1.49 3.21 -12.37
C LEU A 12 1.72 2.81 -10.91
N ASN A 13 2.93 2.99 -10.47
CA ASN A 13 3.31 2.85 -9.07
C ASN A 13 3.31 4.21 -8.38
N ILE A 14 3.17 4.21 -7.06
CA ILE A 14 3.11 5.42 -6.23
C ILE A 14 4.31 5.49 -5.29
N ILE A 15 4.86 6.68 -5.14
CA ILE A 15 5.97 6.96 -4.24
C ILE A 15 5.51 8.01 -3.23
N ALA A 16 5.74 7.74 -1.94
CA ALA A 16 5.64 8.75 -0.90
C ALA A 16 7.00 9.44 -0.73
N THR A 17 6.97 10.75 -0.63
CA THR A 17 8.12 11.59 -0.28
C THR A 17 7.69 12.61 0.77
N ASP A 18 8.64 13.21 1.46
CA ASP A 18 8.40 14.25 2.47
C ASP A 18 8.53 15.67 1.92
N ASP A 19 9.07 15.82 0.70
CA ASP A 19 9.36 17.12 0.07
C ASP A 19 10.26 18.01 0.94
N SER A 20 11.19 17.37 1.68
CA SER A 20 12.03 18.05 2.66
C SER A 20 13.00 19.03 2.02
N HIS A 21 13.08 20.22 2.60
CA HIS A 21 14.02 21.28 2.21
C HIS A 21 15.08 21.53 3.26
N PHE A 22 15.01 20.89 4.43
CA PHE A 22 15.92 21.05 5.57
C PHE A 22 16.04 22.49 6.12
N HIS A 23 15.12 23.37 5.76
CA HIS A 23 15.01 24.71 6.32
C HIS A 23 14.07 24.76 7.53
N ILE A 24 13.19 23.77 7.64
CA ILE A 24 12.27 23.52 8.74
C ILE A 24 12.33 22.03 9.07
N ASP A 25 11.71 21.60 10.14
CA ASP A 25 11.61 20.17 10.52
C ASP A 25 10.55 19.46 9.68
N ASP A 26 10.83 19.28 8.38
CA ASP A 26 9.95 18.70 7.36
C ASP A 26 10.46 17.35 6.80
N ALA A 27 11.56 16.84 7.37
CA ALA A 27 12.13 15.55 6.97
C ALA A 27 11.36 14.36 7.56
N PHE A 28 11.42 13.21 6.88
CA PHE A 28 10.84 11.94 7.31
C PHE A 28 9.31 11.92 7.44
N GLY A 29 8.63 12.77 6.69
CA GLY A 29 7.16 12.78 6.59
C GLY A 29 6.57 11.65 5.74
N GLY A 30 7.38 11.06 4.86
CA GLY A 30 7.00 9.95 3.99
C GLY A 30 8.20 9.32 3.29
N TRP A 31 8.13 7.99 3.08
CA TRP A 31 9.22 7.21 2.46
C TRP A 31 8.68 5.97 1.75
N VAL A 32 9.55 5.25 1.07
CA VAL A 32 9.27 3.94 0.50
C VAL A 32 10.01 2.85 1.27
N MET A 33 9.32 1.71 1.45
CA MET A 33 9.88 0.48 2.02
C MET A 33 10.10 -0.50 0.88
N VAL A 34 11.37 -0.72 0.54
CA VAL A 34 11.78 -1.53 -0.62
C VAL A 34 12.02 -2.98 -0.20
N LYS A 35 11.46 -3.92 -0.96
CA LYS A 35 11.73 -5.35 -0.81
C LYS A 35 12.87 -5.75 -1.74
N SER A 36 14.03 -6.05 -1.18
CA SER A 36 15.20 -6.52 -1.90
C SER A 36 15.92 -7.60 -1.10
N GLU A 37 16.55 -8.56 -1.77
CA GLU A 37 17.35 -9.60 -1.14
C GLU A 37 18.71 -9.07 -0.67
N ILE A 38 19.22 -8.03 -1.35
CA ILE A 38 20.54 -7.46 -1.10
C ILE A 38 20.41 -5.95 -0.98
N ASN A 39 21.08 -5.36 0.00
CA ASN A 39 21.13 -3.91 0.16
C ASN A 39 22.32 -3.34 -0.67
N CYS A 40 22.12 -3.27 -1.99
CA CYS A 40 23.03 -2.62 -2.91
C CYS A 40 22.25 -1.75 -3.92
N GLN A 41 22.94 -0.79 -4.52
CA GLN A 41 22.32 0.20 -5.40
C GLN A 41 21.52 -0.43 -6.55
N ASP A 42 22.12 -1.39 -7.25
CA ASP A 42 21.50 -2.00 -8.43
C ASP A 42 20.25 -2.80 -8.06
N ALA A 43 20.30 -3.60 -6.98
CA ALA A 43 19.15 -4.38 -6.52
C ALA A 43 18.00 -3.47 -6.01
N LEU A 44 18.32 -2.37 -5.34
CA LEU A 44 17.32 -1.40 -4.90
C LEU A 44 16.67 -0.67 -6.07
N LEU A 45 17.44 -0.27 -7.08
CA LEU A 45 16.94 0.37 -8.30
C LEU A 45 16.04 -0.58 -9.10
N GLU A 46 16.43 -1.85 -9.20
CA GLU A 46 15.63 -2.88 -9.87
C GLU A 46 14.30 -3.10 -9.13
N ALA A 47 14.34 -3.23 -7.80
CA ALA A 47 13.15 -3.37 -6.98
C ALA A 47 12.20 -2.16 -7.14
N LEU A 48 12.72 -0.94 -7.18
CA LEU A 48 11.93 0.27 -7.44
C LEU A 48 11.31 0.25 -8.84
N LYS A 49 12.05 -0.11 -9.88
CA LYS A 49 11.53 -0.23 -11.26
C LYS A 49 10.41 -1.25 -11.37
N ASN A 50 10.55 -2.36 -10.65
CA ASN A 50 9.58 -3.46 -10.66
C ASN A 50 8.40 -3.27 -9.68
N GLY A 51 8.35 -2.15 -8.94
CA GLY A 51 7.29 -1.87 -7.99
C GLY A 51 7.34 -2.72 -6.70
N HIS A 52 8.49 -3.35 -6.41
CA HIS A 52 8.70 -4.17 -5.21
C HIS A 52 8.91 -3.28 -3.97
N TYR A 53 7.97 -2.42 -3.69
CA TYR A 53 7.99 -1.51 -2.54
C TYR A 53 6.57 -1.06 -2.19
N TYR A 54 6.43 -0.47 -1.04
CA TYR A 54 5.24 0.27 -0.63
C TYR A 54 5.61 1.62 -0.03
N SER A 55 4.66 2.55 -0.02
CA SER A 55 4.81 3.89 0.52
C SER A 55 4.34 3.94 1.97
N SER A 56 5.04 4.66 2.85
CA SER A 56 4.69 4.75 4.28
C SER A 56 4.97 6.12 4.88
N GLN A 57 4.20 6.43 5.91
CA GLN A 57 4.40 7.52 6.86
C GLN A 57 4.70 7.00 8.29
N GLY A 58 4.80 5.66 8.45
CA GLY A 58 5.00 5.02 9.76
C GLY A 58 4.58 3.55 9.82
N PRO A 59 3.31 3.21 9.52
CA PRO A 59 2.85 1.83 9.54
C PRO A 59 3.60 0.93 8.55
N ASN A 60 3.72 -0.35 8.89
CA ASN A 60 4.45 -1.31 8.07
C ASN A 60 3.55 -2.46 7.62
N PHE A 61 3.62 -2.81 6.33
CA PHE A 61 3.15 -4.10 5.84
C PHE A 61 4.21 -5.17 6.16
N LYS A 62 3.78 -6.25 6.80
CA LYS A 62 4.60 -7.44 7.07
C LYS A 62 4.43 -8.46 5.96
N ASN A 63 3.20 -8.66 5.49
CA ASN A 63 2.90 -9.55 4.37
C ASN A 63 1.54 -9.20 3.74
N ILE A 64 1.43 -9.44 2.43
CA ILE A 64 0.18 -9.41 1.68
C ILE A 64 0.13 -10.66 0.82
N LYS A 65 -0.94 -11.43 0.96
CA LYS A 65 -1.15 -12.67 0.22
C LYS A 65 -2.54 -12.67 -0.39
N ILE A 66 -2.61 -12.98 -1.67
CA ILE A 66 -3.87 -13.20 -2.38
C ILE A 66 -3.93 -14.66 -2.81
N GLN A 67 -4.96 -15.36 -2.37
CA GLN A 67 -5.17 -16.75 -2.70
C GLN A 67 -6.66 -17.12 -2.63
N ASN A 68 -7.18 -17.81 -3.66
CA ASN A 68 -8.56 -18.30 -3.70
C ASN A 68 -9.61 -17.20 -3.46
N GLY A 69 -9.42 -16.02 -4.07
CA GLY A 69 -10.34 -14.89 -3.92
C GLY A 69 -10.32 -14.22 -2.53
N ARG A 70 -9.31 -14.51 -1.72
CA ARG A 70 -9.10 -13.89 -0.41
C ARG A 70 -7.80 -13.10 -0.37
N LEU A 71 -7.86 -11.93 0.22
CA LEU A 71 -6.70 -11.09 0.52
C LEU A 71 -6.43 -11.17 2.02
N GLU A 72 -5.24 -11.62 2.38
CA GLU A 72 -4.72 -11.60 3.75
C GLU A 72 -3.70 -10.47 3.88
N VAL A 73 -3.88 -9.62 4.86
CA VAL A 73 -2.98 -8.51 5.19
C VAL A 73 -2.41 -8.73 6.57
N LEU A 74 -1.08 -8.75 6.69
CA LEU A 74 -0.35 -8.68 7.96
C LEU A 74 0.40 -7.36 8.03
N CYS A 75 0.31 -6.65 9.15
CA CYS A 75 0.91 -5.32 9.30
C CYS A 75 1.37 -5.05 10.74
N SER A 76 1.98 -3.90 10.97
CA SER A 76 2.15 -3.33 12.31
C SER A 76 0.78 -3.01 12.92
N PRO A 77 0.66 -2.77 14.25
CA PRO A 77 -0.61 -2.39 14.85
C PRO A 77 -1.23 -1.16 14.19
N VAL A 78 -2.45 -1.30 13.67
CA VAL A 78 -3.23 -0.25 13.00
C VAL A 78 -4.67 -0.25 13.47
N GLU A 79 -5.40 0.82 13.21
CA GLU A 79 -6.84 0.92 13.52
C GLU A 79 -7.71 0.66 12.30
N LYS A 80 -7.18 0.84 11.10
CA LYS A 80 -7.96 0.68 9.88
C LYS A 80 -7.15 0.04 8.75
N ILE A 81 -7.76 -0.92 8.07
CA ILE A 81 -7.26 -1.51 6.84
C ILE A 81 -8.33 -1.34 5.77
N ILE A 82 -7.99 -0.72 4.66
CA ILE A 82 -8.89 -0.42 3.56
C ILE A 82 -8.34 -1.09 2.30
N VAL A 83 -9.19 -1.82 1.60
CA VAL A 83 -8.91 -2.36 0.27
C VAL A 83 -9.78 -1.59 -0.71
N SER A 84 -9.16 -0.80 -1.56
CA SER A 84 -9.81 -0.04 -2.64
C SER A 84 -9.64 -0.78 -3.95
N GLY A 85 -10.66 -0.76 -4.79
CA GLY A 85 -10.65 -1.39 -6.10
C GLY A 85 -11.24 -0.47 -7.17
N TYR A 86 -11.41 -1.02 -8.36
CA TYR A 86 -11.93 -0.30 -9.52
C TYR A 86 -13.24 0.43 -9.24
N GLY A 87 -13.41 1.59 -9.88
CA GLY A 87 -14.56 2.48 -9.66
C GLY A 87 -14.41 3.23 -8.34
N SER A 88 -15.40 3.14 -7.49
CA SER A 88 -15.41 3.67 -6.12
C SER A 88 -15.54 2.54 -5.08
N ALA A 89 -15.31 1.30 -5.49
CA ALA A 89 -15.48 0.16 -4.61
C ALA A 89 -14.39 0.10 -3.54
N SER A 90 -14.78 -0.12 -2.31
CA SER A 90 -13.86 -0.33 -1.20
C SER A 90 -14.48 -1.21 -0.13
N ILE A 91 -13.66 -2.02 0.51
CA ILE A 91 -14.00 -2.77 1.70
C ILE A 91 -12.98 -2.44 2.80
N TYR A 92 -13.41 -2.48 4.06
CA TYR A 92 -12.51 -2.11 5.15
C TYR A 92 -12.78 -2.92 6.42
N ARG A 93 -11.80 -2.89 7.32
CA ARG A 93 -11.90 -3.31 8.72
C ARG A 93 -11.44 -2.18 9.61
N HIS A 94 -12.13 -2.01 10.72
CA HIS A 94 -11.78 -1.05 11.77
C HIS A 94 -11.81 -1.78 13.10
N LYS A 95 -10.66 -1.80 13.80
CA LYS A 95 -10.50 -2.40 15.12
C LYS A 95 -9.22 -1.88 15.76
N THR A 96 -9.24 -1.61 17.04
CA THR A 96 -8.06 -1.17 17.82
C THR A 96 -6.94 -2.20 17.75
N SER A 97 -5.72 -1.72 17.49
CA SER A 97 -4.48 -2.53 17.47
C SER A 97 -4.57 -3.78 16.59
N MET A 98 -5.13 -3.64 15.40
CA MET A 98 -5.26 -4.74 14.44
C MET A 98 -3.93 -4.97 13.72
N GLU A 99 -3.43 -6.20 13.77
CA GLU A 99 -2.20 -6.60 13.08
C GLU A 99 -2.44 -7.51 11.87
N SER A 100 -3.69 -7.95 11.68
CA SER A 100 -4.08 -8.77 10.54
C SER A 100 -5.54 -8.58 10.16
N ALA A 101 -5.87 -8.77 8.89
CA ALA A 101 -7.23 -8.86 8.40
C ALA A 101 -7.31 -9.75 7.16
N VAL A 102 -8.48 -10.38 6.97
CA VAL A 102 -8.82 -11.15 5.78
C VAL A 102 -10.02 -10.52 5.11
N PHE A 103 -9.95 -10.34 3.80
CA PHE A 103 -10.99 -9.77 2.96
C PHE A 103 -11.43 -10.77 1.89
N ASN A 104 -12.73 -10.82 1.62
CA ASN A 104 -13.28 -11.53 0.47
C ASN A 104 -13.26 -10.60 -0.74
N LEU A 105 -12.44 -10.89 -1.72
CA LEU A 105 -12.30 -10.08 -2.93
C LEU A 105 -13.51 -10.18 -3.87
N GLY A 106 -14.37 -11.19 -3.72
CA GLY A 106 -15.65 -11.27 -4.45
C GLY A 106 -16.61 -10.12 -4.16
N LEU A 107 -16.32 -9.28 -3.14
CA LEU A 107 -17.08 -8.06 -2.83
C LEU A 107 -16.59 -6.85 -3.62
N LEU A 108 -15.48 -6.96 -4.36
CA LEU A 108 -14.92 -5.92 -5.22
C LEU A 108 -15.14 -6.28 -6.68
N PRO A 109 -15.25 -5.28 -7.58
CA PRO A 109 -15.21 -5.54 -9.02
C PRO A 109 -13.94 -6.29 -9.38
N GLN A 110 -14.08 -7.47 -9.97
CA GLN A 110 -12.97 -8.30 -10.38
C GLN A 110 -12.23 -7.68 -11.58
N GLU A 111 -10.94 -8.00 -11.74
CA GLU A 111 -10.20 -7.92 -12.98
C GLU A 111 -9.51 -6.60 -13.35
N LYS A 112 -9.38 -5.60 -12.45
CA LYS A 112 -8.65 -4.40 -12.86
C LYS A 112 -7.48 -4.06 -11.94
N TRP A 113 -7.75 -3.63 -10.75
CA TRP A 113 -6.73 -3.28 -9.76
C TRP A 113 -7.34 -3.27 -8.36
N LEU A 114 -6.51 -3.54 -7.39
CA LEU A 114 -6.77 -3.22 -5.99
C LEU A 114 -5.52 -2.61 -5.35
N ARG A 115 -5.70 -1.87 -4.28
CA ARG A 115 -4.62 -1.40 -3.41
C ARG A 115 -5.04 -1.44 -1.96
N VAL A 116 -4.08 -1.62 -1.08
CA VAL A 116 -4.30 -1.67 0.37
C VAL A 116 -3.77 -0.41 1.02
N THR A 117 -4.57 0.18 1.90
CA THR A 117 -4.18 1.30 2.77
C THR A 117 -4.33 0.85 4.21
N ILE A 118 -3.32 1.06 5.03
CA ILE A 118 -3.39 0.87 6.48
C ILE A 118 -3.21 2.20 7.19
N ILE A 119 -3.91 2.39 8.30
CA ILE A 119 -3.92 3.64 9.08
C ILE A 119 -3.75 3.29 10.56
N ASP A 120 -2.74 3.86 11.20
CA ASP A 120 -2.49 3.67 12.62
C ASP A 120 -3.32 4.60 13.53
N ASN A 121 -3.15 4.48 14.83
CA ASN A 121 -3.85 5.28 15.83
C ASN A 121 -3.45 6.77 15.86
N LYS A 122 -2.41 7.15 15.14
CA LYS A 122 -1.96 8.54 14.96
C LYS A 122 -2.43 9.13 13.63
N GLY A 123 -3.19 8.36 12.84
CA GLY A 123 -3.63 8.75 11.49
C GLY A 123 -2.56 8.65 10.42
N LYS A 124 -1.37 8.10 10.75
CA LYS A 124 -0.31 7.83 9.78
C LYS A 124 -0.71 6.66 8.89
N LYS A 125 -0.29 6.71 7.65
CA LYS A 125 -0.75 5.78 6.61
C LYS A 125 0.41 5.06 5.95
N ALA A 126 0.13 3.86 5.44
CA ALA A 126 0.95 3.21 4.45
C ALA A 126 0.07 2.66 3.31
N TRP A 127 0.63 2.60 2.11
CA TRP A 127 -0.07 2.22 0.88
C TRP A 127 0.74 1.24 0.07
N THR A 128 0.09 0.19 -0.43
CA THR A 128 0.69 -0.64 -1.47
C THR A 128 0.67 0.10 -2.81
N ASN A 129 1.54 -0.31 -3.72
CA ASN A 129 1.30 -0.09 -5.13
C ASN A 129 -0.01 -0.79 -5.55
N PRO A 130 -0.65 -0.36 -6.65
CA PRO A 130 -1.76 -1.11 -7.22
C PRO A 130 -1.33 -2.55 -7.56
N ILE A 131 -2.19 -3.51 -7.23
CA ILE A 131 -2.02 -4.92 -7.53
C ILE A 131 -2.99 -5.24 -8.65
N TYR A 132 -2.48 -5.81 -9.73
CA TYR A 132 -3.22 -6.22 -10.92
C TYR A 132 -3.25 -7.75 -10.99
N ASP A 133 -4.15 -8.32 -11.77
CA ASP A 133 -4.23 -9.77 -12.05
C ASP A 133 -4.30 -10.66 -10.79
N TYR A 134 -5.25 -10.37 -9.90
CA TYR A 134 -5.46 -11.05 -8.63
C TYR A 134 -6.67 -11.99 -8.60
#